data_24e21c2caa843791f953004db572a6e2
#
_entry.id   24e21c2caa843791f953004db572a6e2
#
_cell.length_a   1.000
_cell.length_b   1.000
_cell.length_c   1.000
_cell.angle_alpha   90.00
_cell.angle_beta   90.00
_cell.angle_gamma   90.00
#
_symmetry.space_group_name_H-M   'P 1'
#
loop_
_entity.id
_entity.type
_entity.pdbx_description
1 polymer ?
#
loop_
_entity_poly.entity_id
_entity_poly.type
_entity_poly.pdbx_seq_one_letter_code
_entity_poly.pdbx_strand_id
1 'polypeptide(L)'
;MKETVLQNYMQLKTEVYESIIPKNIEHAILSEANWLGRGNLMSGEDVGFFVEVGDIVYMDYGQAYLNEMGYQHFGLVMAISEKKALVIPMTSNAKTYANAYDPESNPEGKKNLFPLPGIIDGLCKKSVLFLNDMKFVNTARMIEKKAHIDVKSPVFRKIQLRIMMLLFQNPSVI
;
A
#
# COMPACT_ATOMS: atom_id res chain seq x y z
N MET A 1 -16.69 35.14 -3.38
CA MET A 1 -15.29 34.66 -3.68
C MET A 1 -15.06 33.21 -3.26
N LYS A 2 -15.31 32.78 -2.00
CA LYS A 2 -15.16 31.37 -1.58
C LYS A 2 -16.11 30.42 -2.32
N GLU A 3 -17.36 30.83 -2.52
CA GLU A 3 -18.40 30.03 -3.19
C GLU A 3 -18.04 29.76 -4.66
N THR A 4 -17.53 30.75 -5.37
CA THR A 4 -17.08 30.60 -6.78
C THR A 4 -15.90 29.65 -6.91
N VAL A 5 -14.93 29.68 -5.97
CA VAL A 5 -13.79 28.76 -5.97
C VAL A 5 -14.23 27.33 -5.73
N LEU A 6 -15.15 27.10 -4.79
CA LEU A 6 -15.69 25.77 -4.53
C LEU A 6 -16.49 25.23 -5.73
N GLN A 7 -17.32 26.07 -6.34
CA GLN A 7 -18.08 25.68 -7.52
C GLN A 7 -17.18 25.27 -8.69
N ASN A 8 -16.15 26.08 -8.98
CA ASN A 8 -15.17 25.78 -10.03
C ASN A 8 -14.40 24.47 -9.73
N TYR A 9 -14.04 24.24 -8.47
CA TYR A 9 -13.39 23.01 -8.06
C TYR A 9 -14.31 21.80 -8.24
N MET A 10 -15.57 21.89 -7.85
CA MET A 10 -16.54 20.81 -8.02
C MET A 10 -16.82 20.49 -9.47
N GLN A 11 -16.89 21.50 -10.33
CA GLN A 11 -17.01 21.31 -11.77
C GLN A 11 -15.80 20.57 -12.34
N LEU A 12 -14.57 21.05 -12.07
CA LEU A 12 -13.34 20.40 -12.51
C LEU A 12 -13.25 18.96 -12.02
N LYS A 13 -13.63 18.71 -10.77
CA LYS A 13 -13.66 17.37 -10.19
C LYS A 13 -14.62 16.45 -10.93
N THR A 14 -15.81 16.94 -11.27
CA THR A 14 -16.80 16.19 -12.06
C THR A 14 -16.23 15.82 -13.42
N GLU A 15 -15.66 16.78 -14.15
CA GLU A 15 -15.02 16.56 -15.47
C GLU A 15 -13.90 15.50 -15.38
N VAL A 16 -13.06 15.57 -14.34
CA VAL A 16 -12.00 14.57 -14.10
C VAL A 16 -12.60 13.18 -13.86
N TYR A 17 -13.63 13.09 -13.01
CA TYR A 17 -14.26 11.81 -12.70
C TYR A 17 -14.99 11.20 -13.90
N GLU A 18 -15.62 11.99 -14.74
CA GLU A 18 -16.22 11.54 -16.00
C GLU A 18 -15.18 10.99 -17.00
N SER A 19 -13.93 11.47 -16.92
CA SER A 19 -12.82 10.99 -17.74
C SER A 19 -12.15 9.71 -17.22
N ILE A 20 -12.36 9.36 -15.96
CA ILE A 20 -11.77 8.16 -15.33
C ILE A 20 -12.55 6.92 -15.79
N ILE A 21 -11.81 5.82 -16.04
CA ILE A 21 -12.42 4.52 -16.35
C ILE A 21 -13.39 4.12 -15.23
N PRO A 22 -14.63 3.71 -15.53
CA PRO A 22 -15.69 3.45 -14.54
C PRO A 22 -15.26 2.64 -13.31
N LYS A 23 -14.43 1.61 -13.51
CA LYS A 23 -13.89 0.79 -12.42
C LYS A 23 -13.08 1.59 -11.39
N ASN A 24 -12.42 2.66 -11.81
CA ASN A 24 -11.58 3.47 -10.93
C ASN A 24 -12.39 4.57 -10.23
N ILE A 25 -13.54 4.96 -10.76
CA ILE A 25 -14.43 5.96 -10.14
C ILE A 25 -14.90 5.49 -8.76
N GLU A 26 -15.37 4.24 -8.66
CA GLU A 26 -15.82 3.67 -7.38
C GLU A 26 -14.70 3.69 -6.32
N HIS A 27 -13.49 3.27 -6.71
CA HIS A 27 -12.33 3.30 -5.83
C HIS A 27 -11.96 4.73 -5.39
N ALA A 28 -12.04 5.69 -6.31
CA ALA A 28 -11.76 7.10 -6.02
C ALA A 28 -12.78 7.69 -5.03
N ILE A 29 -14.08 7.41 -5.22
CA ILE A 29 -15.16 7.85 -4.33
C ILE A 29 -15.02 7.23 -2.95
N LEU A 30 -14.73 5.92 -2.87
CA LEU A 30 -14.49 5.23 -1.59
C LEU A 30 -13.29 5.81 -0.84
N SER A 31 -12.20 6.10 -1.55
CA SER A 31 -11.01 6.72 -0.95
C SER A 31 -11.32 8.10 -0.39
N GLU A 32 -12.08 8.91 -1.14
CA GLU A 32 -12.50 10.22 -0.67
C GLU A 32 -13.44 10.13 0.54
N ALA A 33 -14.39 9.21 0.51
CA ALA A 33 -15.30 8.96 1.64
C ALA A 33 -14.53 8.53 2.91
N ASN A 34 -13.51 7.68 2.77
CA ASN A 34 -12.62 7.33 3.87
C ASN A 34 -11.88 8.54 4.41
N TRP A 35 -11.35 9.39 3.54
CA TRP A 35 -10.66 10.61 3.96
C TRP A 35 -11.60 11.57 4.69
N LEU A 36 -12.81 11.79 4.18
CA LEU A 36 -13.81 12.63 4.83
C LEU A 36 -14.20 12.10 6.22
N GLY A 37 -14.33 10.77 6.36
CA GLY A 37 -14.72 10.14 7.63
C GLY A 37 -13.57 10.02 8.65
N ARG A 38 -12.32 9.97 8.18
CA ARG A 38 -11.15 9.63 9.02
C ARG A 38 -10.04 10.70 9.01
N GLY A 39 -10.16 11.74 8.19
CA GLY A 39 -9.10 12.73 8.00
C GLY A 39 -8.77 13.56 9.24
N ASN A 40 -9.67 13.59 10.23
CA ASN A 40 -9.47 14.28 11.52
C ASN A 40 -8.91 13.37 12.63
N LEU A 41 -8.74 12.07 12.37
CA LEU A 41 -8.19 11.13 13.35
C LEU A 41 -6.68 11.31 13.48
N MET A 42 -6.20 11.23 14.72
CA MET A 42 -4.77 11.28 15.03
C MET A 42 -4.08 9.98 14.65
N SER A 43 -4.77 8.83 14.86
CA SER A 43 -4.28 7.49 14.55
C SER A 43 -5.44 6.49 14.43
N GLY A 44 -5.14 5.24 14.10
CA GLY A 44 -6.11 4.15 14.14
C GLY A 44 -6.66 3.87 15.53
N GLU A 45 -5.88 4.17 16.58
CA GLU A 45 -6.29 3.99 17.97
C GLU A 45 -7.55 4.79 18.33
N ASP A 46 -7.76 5.96 17.70
CA ASP A 46 -8.96 6.79 17.90
C ASP A 46 -10.26 6.07 17.53
N VAL A 47 -10.15 5.01 16.73
CA VAL A 47 -11.28 4.13 16.32
C VAL A 47 -11.07 2.69 16.78
N GLY A 48 -10.21 2.46 17.76
CA GLY A 48 -9.94 1.14 18.33
C GLY A 48 -9.14 0.19 17.40
N PHE A 49 -8.45 0.73 16.40
CA PHE A 49 -7.65 -0.06 15.48
C PHE A 49 -6.17 -0.05 15.91
N PHE A 50 -5.68 -1.19 16.36
CA PHE A 50 -4.30 -1.39 16.78
C PHE A 50 -3.58 -2.24 15.75
N VAL A 51 -2.38 -1.81 15.37
CA VAL A 51 -1.56 -2.47 14.34
C VAL A 51 -0.19 -2.82 14.91
N GLU A 52 0.37 -3.94 14.45
CA GLU A 52 1.69 -4.43 14.81
C GLU A 52 2.56 -4.61 13.57
N VAL A 53 3.88 -4.60 13.77
CA VAL A 53 4.85 -4.93 12.71
C VAL A 53 4.63 -6.39 12.27
N GLY A 54 4.53 -6.62 10.98
CA GLY A 54 4.19 -7.92 10.40
C GLY A 54 2.72 -8.07 10.03
N ASP A 55 1.84 -7.17 10.47
CA ASP A 55 0.44 -7.20 10.07
C ASP A 55 0.26 -6.91 8.57
N ILE A 56 -0.62 -7.67 7.94
CA ILE A 56 -1.14 -7.38 6.62
C ILE A 56 -2.52 -6.73 6.80
N VAL A 57 -2.60 -5.49 6.39
CA VAL A 57 -3.79 -4.65 6.58
C VAL A 57 -4.41 -4.24 5.24
N TYR A 58 -5.73 -4.19 5.19
CA TYR A 58 -6.47 -3.49 4.14
C TYR A 58 -6.56 -2.02 4.53
N MET A 59 -6.15 -1.12 3.64
CA MET A 59 -6.06 0.29 3.96
C MET A 59 -6.30 1.18 2.74
N ASP A 60 -6.53 2.46 2.99
CA ASP A 60 -6.67 3.47 1.97
C ASP A 60 -5.36 4.24 1.75
N TYR A 61 -4.75 4.05 0.59
CA TYR A 61 -3.55 4.79 0.19
C TYR A 61 -3.85 6.22 -0.28
N GLY A 62 -5.11 6.54 -0.56
CA GLY A 62 -5.53 7.83 -1.09
C GLY A 62 -5.41 7.88 -2.62
N GLN A 63 -5.52 9.11 -3.15
CA GLN A 63 -5.23 9.36 -4.56
C GLN A 63 -3.75 9.14 -4.84
N ALA A 64 -3.43 8.63 -6.03
CA ALA A 64 -2.06 8.35 -6.43
C ALA A 64 -1.77 8.83 -7.85
N TYR A 65 -0.51 9.11 -8.11
CA TYR A 65 0.00 9.35 -9.45
C TYR A 65 0.20 8.03 -10.21
N LEU A 66 0.44 8.12 -11.51
CA LEU A 66 0.77 6.95 -12.32
C LEU A 66 1.99 6.21 -11.73
N ASN A 67 1.91 4.89 -11.68
CA ASN A 67 2.91 3.98 -11.11
C ASN A 67 3.04 4.02 -9.58
N GLU A 68 2.10 4.63 -8.88
CA GLU A 68 1.97 4.53 -7.42
C GLU A 68 0.76 3.70 -7.03
N MET A 69 0.83 3.05 -5.86
CA MET A 69 -0.34 2.42 -5.27
C MET A 69 -1.28 3.47 -4.71
N GLY A 70 -2.52 3.46 -5.22
CA GLY A 70 -3.59 4.33 -4.76
C GLY A 70 -4.83 3.57 -4.29
N TYR A 71 -5.79 4.29 -3.75
CA TYR A 71 -7.07 3.78 -3.28
C TYR A 71 -6.92 2.69 -2.20
N GLN A 72 -7.88 1.77 -2.11
CA GLN A 72 -7.86 0.70 -1.12
C GLN A 72 -7.09 -0.51 -1.63
N HIS A 73 -6.03 -0.87 -0.92
CA HIS A 73 -5.24 -2.06 -1.18
C HIS A 73 -4.72 -2.67 0.12
N PHE A 74 -4.24 -3.90 0.03
CA PHE A 74 -3.51 -4.52 1.12
C PHE A 74 -2.09 -3.96 1.21
N GLY A 75 -1.53 -3.98 2.41
CA GLY A 75 -0.14 -3.64 2.67
C GLY A 75 0.43 -4.38 3.87
N LEU A 76 1.73 -4.65 3.82
CA LEU A 76 2.49 -5.23 4.92
C LEU A 76 3.11 -4.13 5.77
N VAL A 77 2.87 -4.15 7.07
CA VAL A 77 3.46 -3.22 8.05
C VAL A 77 4.88 -3.66 8.37
N MET A 78 5.85 -2.82 8.06
CA MET A 78 7.29 -3.09 8.26
C MET A 78 7.87 -2.42 9.50
N ALA A 79 7.34 -1.27 9.88
CA ALA A 79 7.75 -0.53 11.07
C ALA A 79 6.61 0.36 11.56
N ILE A 80 6.66 0.72 12.84
CA ILE A 80 5.75 1.68 13.45
C ILE A 80 6.59 2.76 14.09
N SER A 81 6.25 4.00 13.84
CA SER A 81 6.85 5.18 14.45
C SER A 81 5.74 6.11 14.91
N GLU A 82 5.50 6.16 16.20
CA GLU A 82 4.41 6.91 16.82
C GLU A 82 3.05 6.52 16.22
N LYS A 83 2.39 7.46 15.53
CA LYS A 83 1.07 7.31 14.90
C LYS A 83 1.11 6.89 13.43
N LYS A 84 2.32 6.61 12.92
CA LYS A 84 2.55 6.22 11.52
C LYS A 84 3.13 4.81 11.44
N ALA A 85 2.78 4.13 10.39
CA ALA A 85 3.39 2.87 10.02
C ALA A 85 4.05 2.96 8.65
N LEU A 86 5.24 2.36 8.52
CA LEU A 86 5.86 2.09 7.21
C LEU A 86 5.16 0.88 6.61
N VAL A 87 4.51 1.07 5.49
CA VAL A 87 3.72 0.02 4.83
C VAL A 87 4.24 -0.21 3.42
N ILE A 88 4.37 -1.49 3.04
CA ILE A 88 4.66 -1.91 1.68
C ILE A 88 3.35 -2.34 1.02
N PRO A 89 2.89 -1.68 -0.05
CA PRO A 89 1.72 -2.10 -0.79
C PRO A 89 1.89 -3.49 -1.40
N MET A 90 0.77 -4.21 -1.56
CA MET A 90 0.77 -5.53 -2.15
C MET A 90 -0.43 -5.76 -3.06
N THR A 91 -0.28 -6.72 -3.97
CA THR A 91 -1.36 -7.15 -4.87
C THR A 91 -1.39 -8.67 -5.01
N SER A 92 -2.56 -9.21 -5.31
CA SER A 92 -2.76 -10.61 -5.69
C SER A 92 -2.92 -10.81 -7.21
N ASN A 93 -2.53 -9.83 -8.02
CA ASN A 93 -2.57 -9.92 -9.47
C ASN A 93 -1.57 -10.97 -9.97
N ALA A 94 -2.07 -12.01 -10.64
CA ALA A 94 -1.26 -13.15 -11.09
C ALA A 94 -0.16 -12.73 -12.09
N LYS A 95 -0.43 -11.77 -12.98
CA LYS A 95 0.56 -11.26 -13.93
C LYS A 95 1.68 -10.51 -13.23
N THR A 96 1.35 -9.71 -12.22
CA THR A 96 2.35 -9.01 -11.40
C THR A 96 3.18 -10.00 -10.59
N TYR A 97 2.54 -11.03 -10.02
CA TYR A 97 3.24 -12.09 -9.29
C TYR A 97 4.23 -12.84 -10.19
N ALA A 98 3.82 -13.21 -11.41
CA ALA A 98 4.68 -13.91 -12.37
C ALA A 98 5.90 -13.07 -12.84
N ASN A 99 5.81 -11.74 -12.77
CA ASN A 99 6.90 -10.84 -13.13
C ASN A 99 7.86 -10.53 -11.96
N ALA A 100 7.58 -11.05 -10.76
CA ALA A 100 8.41 -10.79 -9.59
C ALA A 100 9.75 -11.53 -9.68
N TYR A 101 10.81 -10.88 -9.22
CA TYR A 101 12.13 -11.52 -9.14
C TYR A 101 12.14 -12.61 -8.08
N ASP A 102 12.61 -13.76 -8.50
CA ASP A 102 12.95 -14.88 -7.62
C ASP A 102 14.28 -15.49 -8.12
N PRO A 103 15.28 -15.69 -7.24
CA PRO A 103 16.62 -16.14 -7.68
C PRO A 103 16.63 -17.51 -8.32
N GLU A 104 15.68 -18.37 -8.00
CA GLU A 104 15.62 -19.75 -8.50
C GLU A 104 14.67 -19.87 -9.71
N SER A 105 13.46 -19.32 -9.61
CA SER A 105 12.41 -19.51 -10.60
C SER A 105 12.26 -18.38 -11.62
N ASN A 106 12.69 -17.14 -11.30
CA ASN A 106 12.62 -15.99 -12.19
C ASN A 106 13.74 -14.97 -11.94
N PRO A 107 15.00 -15.30 -12.27
CA PRO A 107 16.17 -14.43 -12.01
C PRO A 107 16.16 -13.11 -12.81
N GLU A 108 15.43 -13.07 -13.93
CA GLU A 108 15.25 -11.87 -14.76
C GLU A 108 14.02 -11.05 -14.36
N GLY A 109 13.33 -11.46 -13.30
CA GLY A 109 12.15 -10.77 -12.80
C GLY A 109 12.45 -9.38 -12.24
N LYS A 110 11.38 -8.61 -12.01
CA LYS A 110 11.46 -7.24 -11.50
C LYS A 110 11.90 -7.24 -10.04
N LYS A 111 13.10 -6.69 -9.75
CA LYS A 111 13.71 -6.67 -8.41
C LYS A 111 12.95 -5.85 -7.37
N ASN A 112 12.13 -4.89 -7.77
CA ASN A 112 11.24 -4.14 -6.91
C ASN A 112 9.98 -4.92 -6.49
N LEU A 113 9.74 -6.09 -7.08
CA LEU A 113 8.64 -6.98 -6.72
C LEU A 113 9.18 -8.14 -5.87
N PHE A 114 8.54 -8.38 -4.72
CA PHE A 114 8.88 -9.49 -3.84
C PHE A 114 7.69 -10.46 -3.74
N PRO A 115 7.78 -11.68 -4.30
CA PRO A 115 6.71 -12.66 -4.20
C PRO A 115 6.69 -13.25 -2.79
N LEU A 116 5.53 -13.22 -2.12
CA LEU A 116 5.34 -13.92 -0.87
C LEU A 116 5.27 -15.44 -1.12
N PRO A 117 5.92 -16.26 -0.29
CA PRO A 117 5.93 -17.71 -0.49
C PRO A 117 4.54 -18.30 -0.17
N GLY A 118 3.94 -18.95 -1.17
CA GLY A 118 2.64 -19.59 -0.98
C GLY A 118 1.49 -18.62 -0.76
N ILE A 119 0.49 -19.08 -0.03
CA ILE A 119 -0.64 -18.28 0.45
C ILE A 119 -0.43 -18.06 1.94
N ILE A 120 -0.31 -16.83 2.36
CA ILE A 120 -0.20 -16.47 3.79
C ILE A 120 -1.55 -16.77 4.46
N ASP A 121 -1.50 -17.32 5.65
CA ASP A 121 -2.71 -17.58 6.44
C ASP A 121 -3.50 -16.28 6.66
N GLY A 122 -4.81 -16.33 6.45
CA GLY A 122 -5.69 -15.15 6.41
C GLY A 122 -5.83 -14.50 5.03
N LEU A 123 -5.02 -14.88 4.03
CA LEU A 123 -5.17 -14.46 2.64
C LEU A 123 -5.73 -15.59 1.77
N CYS A 124 -6.42 -15.26 0.68
CA CYS A 124 -7.00 -16.25 -0.24
C CYS A 124 -6.15 -16.52 -1.49
N LYS A 125 -5.12 -15.71 -1.75
CA LYS A 125 -4.32 -15.75 -2.99
C LYS A 125 -2.85 -15.49 -2.71
N LYS A 126 -1.97 -16.04 -3.57
CA LYS A 126 -0.56 -15.62 -3.63
C LYS A 126 -0.48 -14.13 -3.87
N SER A 127 0.45 -13.47 -3.21
CA SER A 127 0.58 -12.02 -3.24
C SER A 127 2.02 -11.58 -3.45
N VAL A 128 2.20 -10.38 -3.97
CA VAL A 128 3.49 -9.77 -4.25
C VAL A 128 3.55 -8.36 -3.67
N LEU A 129 4.66 -8.02 -3.03
CA LEU A 129 4.94 -6.71 -2.44
C LEU A 129 5.60 -5.79 -3.46
N PHE A 130 5.23 -4.50 -3.47
CA PHE A 130 5.87 -3.44 -4.24
C PHE A 130 6.89 -2.71 -3.37
N LEU A 131 8.14 -3.18 -3.35
CA LEU A 131 9.17 -2.67 -2.44
C LEU A 131 9.53 -1.20 -2.69
N ASN A 132 9.40 -0.72 -3.92
CA ASN A 132 9.71 0.65 -4.30
C ASN A 132 8.55 1.64 -4.03
N ASP A 133 7.40 1.15 -3.57
CA ASP A 133 6.23 1.98 -3.26
C ASP A 133 5.91 2.01 -1.75
N MET A 134 6.89 1.65 -0.91
CA MET A 134 6.73 1.74 0.54
C MET A 134 6.68 3.19 0.99
N LYS A 135 5.78 3.46 1.95
CA LYS A 135 5.60 4.80 2.50
C LYS A 135 5.16 4.78 3.96
N PHE A 136 5.52 5.83 4.70
CA PHE A 136 4.94 6.07 6.02
C PHE A 136 3.55 6.70 5.88
N VAL A 137 2.58 6.07 6.52
CA VAL A 137 1.18 6.51 6.51
C VAL A 137 0.64 6.61 7.93
N ASN A 138 -0.33 7.49 8.16
CA ASN A 138 -1.08 7.51 9.41
C ASN A 138 -1.88 6.21 9.54
N THR A 139 -1.85 5.59 10.72
CA THR A 139 -2.57 4.33 11.00
C THR A 139 -4.10 4.47 10.90
N ALA A 140 -4.63 5.70 10.97
CA ALA A 140 -6.05 5.98 10.71
C ALA A 140 -6.52 5.58 9.29
N ARG A 141 -5.59 5.41 8.32
CA ARG A 141 -5.90 4.90 6.98
C ARG A 141 -6.20 3.41 6.94
N MET A 142 -5.87 2.68 8.01
CA MET A 142 -6.03 1.23 8.08
C MET A 142 -7.46 0.87 8.44
N ILE A 143 -8.06 -0.04 7.66
CA ILE A 143 -9.49 -0.37 7.72
C ILE A 143 -9.69 -1.72 8.40
N GLU A 144 -8.87 -2.71 8.04
CA GLU A 144 -9.02 -4.08 8.49
C GLU A 144 -7.67 -4.81 8.55
N LYS A 145 -7.45 -5.61 9.60
CA LYS A 145 -6.34 -6.56 9.68
C LYS A 145 -6.77 -7.90 9.05
N LYS A 146 -5.98 -8.41 8.11
CA LYS A 146 -6.30 -9.66 7.38
C LYS A 146 -5.41 -10.82 7.74
N ALA A 147 -4.13 -10.58 7.98
CA ALA A 147 -3.14 -11.61 8.19
C ALA A 147 -1.96 -11.06 8.98
N HIS A 148 -1.03 -11.94 9.35
CA HIS A 148 0.20 -11.56 10.02
C HIS A 148 1.37 -12.41 9.53
N ILE A 149 2.53 -11.80 9.35
CA ILE A 149 3.81 -12.48 9.10
C ILE A 149 4.69 -12.28 10.33
N ASP A 150 5.04 -13.36 11.00
CA ASP A 150 5.95 -13.31 12.15
C ASP A 150 7.26 -12.59 11.76
N VAL A 151 7.58 -11.54 12.50
CA VAL A 151 8.79 -10.72 12.30
C VAL A 151 10.10 -11.51 12.46
N LYS A 152 10.05 -12.65 13.16
CA LYS A 152 11.19 -13.57 13.33
C LYS A 152 11.30 -14.56 12.17
N SER A 153 10.29 -14.64 11.30
CA SER A 153 10.26 -15.60 10.20
C SER A 153 11.38 -15.34 9.17
N PRO A 154 11.86 -16.38 8.49
CA PRO A 154 12.79 -16.21 7.38
C PRO A 154 12.25 -15.34 6.25
N VAL A 155 10.92 -15.36 6.04
CA VAL A 155 10.24 -14.55 5.01
C VAL A 155 10.38 -13.07 5.33
N PHE A 156 10.08 -12.66 6.57
CA PHE A 156 10.16 -11.25 6.97
C PHE A 156 11.61 -10.74 6.86
N ARG A 157 12.59 -11.54 7.27
CA ARG A 157 14.02 -11.21 7.10
C ARG A 157 14.43 -11.06 5.63
N LYS A 158 13.94 -11.94 4.74
CA LYS A 158 14.20 -11.81 3.30
C LYS A 158 13.61 -10.51 2.73
N ILE A 159 12.44 -10.09 3.18
CA ILE A 159 11.82 -8.81 2.79
C ILE A 159 12.72 -7.65 3.24
N GLN A 160 13.15 -7.62 4.50
CA GLN A 160 14.06 -6.59 5.01
C GLN A 160 15.35 -6.49 4.20
N LEU A 161 16.00 -7.62 3.92
CA LEU A 161 17.23 -7.65 3.12
C LEU A 161 16.99 -7.12 1.69
N ARG A 162 15.86 -7.47 1.07
CA ARG A 162 15.52 -6.97 -0.27
C ARG A 162 15.27 -5.46 -0.28
N ILE A 163 14.65 -4.91 0.75
CA ILE A 163 14.48 -3.47 0.92
C ILE A 163 15.84 -2.79 1.05
N MET A 164 16.73 -3.32 1.90
CA MET A 164 18.09 -2.79 2.06
C MET A 164 18.85 -2.80 0.72
N MET A 165 18.81 -3.90 0.00
CA MET A 165 19.43 -4.00 -1.33
C MET A 165 18.84 -3.00 -2.32
N LEU A 166 17.52 -2.78 -2.31
CA LEU A 166 16.88 -1.83 -3.20
C LEU A 166 17.28 -0.38 -2.89
N LEU A 167 17.34 -0.02 -1.61
CA LEU A 167 17.64 1.35 -1.18
C LEU A 167 19.11 1.73 -1.34
N PHE A 168 20.01 0.77 -1.17
CA PHE A 168 21.46 1.02 -1.13
C PHE A 168 22.22 0.43 -2.33
N GLN A 169 21.53 0.16 -3.45
CA GLN A 169 22.12 -0.41 -4.67
C GLN A 169 23.06 0.54 -5.46
N ASN A 170 23.26 1.78 -5.04
CA ASN A 170 24.24 2.67 -5.65
C ASN A 170 25.50 2.76 -4.80
N PRO A 171 26.58 2.01 -5.14
CA PRO A 171 27.86 2.14 -4.46
C PRO A 171 28.58 3.48 -4.73
N SER A 172 27.95 4.40 -5.47
CA SER A 172 28.54 5.69 -5.83
C SER A 172 28.24 6.82 -4.85
N VAL A 173 27.57 6.56 -3.72
CA VAL A 173 27.13 7.58 -2.75
C VAL A 173 27.63 7.29 -1.32
N ILE A 174 28.69 6.50 -1.17
CA ILE A 174 29.43 6.38 0.11
C ILE A 174 30.85 6.82 -0.11
#